data_238fad651b47b0ccd20c3419bbe34dcb
#
_entry.id   238fad651b47b0ccd20c3419bbe34dcb
#
_cell.length_a   1.000
_cell.length_b   1.000
_cell.length_c   1.000
_cell.angle_alpha   90.00
_cell.angle_beta   90.00
_cell.angle_gamma   90.00
#
_symmetry.space_group_name_H-M   'P 1'
#
loop_
_entity.id
_entity.type
_entity.pdbx_description
1 polymer ?
#
loop_
_entity_poly.entity_id
_entity_poly.type
_entity_poly.pdbx_seq_one_letter_code
_entity_poly.pdbx_strand_id
1 'polypeptide(L)' 'MSVFIIHNYQKELKELRESLLENLVVGVENYESYKYILGKIHMIDMCQQELSRLLDQEEKIDD' A
#
# COMPACT_ATOMS: atom_id res chain seq x y z
N MET A 1 -4.97 -9.63 15.32
CA MET A 1 -4.50 -8.26 15.03
C MET A 1 -5.65 -7.29 15.21
N SER A 2 -5.38 -6.16 15.83
CA SER A 2 -6.40 -5.14 16.10
C SER A 2 -6.83 -4.44 14.82
N VAL A 3 -8.13 -4.19 14.67
CA VAL A 3 -8.66 -3.42 13.54
C VAL A 3 -8.01 -2.03 13.49
N PHE A 4 -7.76 -1.44 14.65
CA PHE A 4 -7.11 -0.14 14.76
C PHE A 4 -5.70 -0.17 14.14
N ILE A 5 -4.94 -1.22 14.43
CA ILE A 5 -3.58 -1.35 13.90
C ILE A 5 -3.63 -1.54 12.38
N ILE A 6 -4.58 -2.32 11.89
CA ILE A 6 -4.72 -2.53 10.45
C ILE A 6 -5.03 -1.21 9.74
N HIS A 7 -5.96 -0.41 10.27
CA HIS A 7 -6.30 0.88 9.68
C HIS A 7 -5.11 1.84 9.68
N ASN A 8 -4.35 1.85 10.77
CA ASN A 8 -3.15 2.68 10.84
C ASN A 8 -2.12 2.27 9.80
N TYR A 9 -1.94 0.97 9.61
CA TYR A 9 -0.99 0.47 8.64
C TYR A 9 -1.43 0.81 7.21
N GLN A 10 -2.73 0.72 6.93
CA GLN A 10 -3.26 1.13 5.63
C GLN A 10 -3.00 2.60 5.34
N LYS A 11 -3.12 3.43 6.36
CA LYS A 11 -2.81 4.86 6.23
C LYS A 11 -1.34 5.08 5.89
N GLU A 12 -0.46 4.37 6.60
CA GLU A 12 0.98 4.47 6.34
C GLU A 12 1.33 4.02 4.93
N LEU A 13 0.71 2.94 4.47
CA LEU A 13 0.94 2.44 3.12
C LEU A 13 0.45 3.45 2.07
N LYS A 14 -0.66 4.11 2.32
CA LYS A 14 -1.18 5.11 1.41
C LYS A 14 -0.22 6.29 1.29
N GLU A 15 0.32 6.74 2.41
CA GLU A 15 1.28 7.84 2.42
C GLU A 15 2.55 7.45 1.67
N LEU A 16 3.01 6.23 1.87
CA LEU A 16 4.19 5.72 1.17
C LEU A 16 3.94 5.66 -0.34
N ARG A 17 2.75 5.22 -0.74
CA ARG A 17 2.37 5.16 -2.14
C ARG A 17 2.38 6.55 -2.78
N GLU A 18 1.85 7.54 -2.07
CA GLU A 18 1.85 8.92 -2.54
C GLU A 18 3.25 9.46 -2.74
N SER A 19 4.16 9.17 -1.82
CA SER A 19 5.57 9.53 -1.95
C SER A 19 6.20 8.93 -3.20
N LEU A 20 5.92 7.65 -3.45
CA LEU A 20 6.46 6.97 -4.62
C LEU A 20 5.90 7.56 -5.93
N LEU A 21 4.63 7.93 -5.93
CA LEU A 21 4.03 8.57 -7.10
C LEU A 21 4.67 9.94 -7.36
N GLU A 22 4.96 10.69 -6.30
CA GLU A 22 5.66 11.97 -6.45
C GLU A 22 7.02 11.78 -7.10
N ASN A 23 7.74 10.74 -6.74
CA ASN A 23 9.02 10.44 -7.36
C ASN A 23 8.89 10.24 -8.88
N LEU A 24 7.80 9.59 -9.29
CA LEU A 24 7.55 9.38 -10.72
C LEU A 24 7.22 10.70 -11.43
N VAL A 25 6.45 11.57 -10.76
CA VAL A 25 6.05 12.87 -11.35
C VAL A 25 7.25 13.79 -11.51
N VAL A 26 8.11 13.82 -10.49
CA VAL A 26 9.34 14.65 -10.54
C VAL A 26 10.29 14.14 -11.61
N GLY A 27 10.29 12.85 -11.86
CA GLY A 27 11.13 12.23 -12.87
C GLY A 27 12.10 11.24 -12.29
N VAL A 28 12.42 10.24 -13.09
CA VAL A 28 13.37 9.21 -12.71
C VAL A 28 14.51 9.18 -13.71
N GLU A 29 15.68 8.73 -13.25
CA GLU A 29 16.89 8.81 -14.06
C GLU A 29 16.90 7.85 -15.23
N ASN A 30 16.27 6.68 -15.09
CA ASN A 30 16.31 5.67 -16.14
C ASN A 30 15.13 4.71 -16.00
N TYR A 31 15.02 3.84 -16.98
CA TYR A 31 13.91 2.89 -17.08
C TYR A 31 13.91 1.88 -15.92
N GLU A 32 15.08 1.47 -15.49
CA GLU A 32 15.18 0.51 -14.38
C GLU A 32 14.67 1.10 -13.07
N SER A 33 15.00 2.36 -12.80
CA SER A 33 14.49 3.07 -11.63
C SER A 33 12.96 3.23 -11.71
N TYR A 34 12.46 3.52 -12.90
CA TYR A 34 11.02 3.64 -13.14
C TYR A 34 10.31 2.31 -12.80
N LYS A 35 10.84 1.20 -13.33
CA LYS A 35 10.25 -0.12 -13.07
C LYS A 35 10.32 -0.49 -11.59
N TYR A 36 11.40 -0.12 -10.92
CA TYR A 36 11.57 -0.41 -9.50
C TYR A 36 10.51 0.29 -8.67
N ILE A 37 10.24 1.57 -8.97
CA ILE A 37 9.21 2.33 -8.27
C ILE A 37 7.83 1.77 -8.57
N LEU A 38 7.55 1.41 -9.81
CA LEU A 38 6.27 0.77 -10.17
C LEU A 38 6.06 -0.54 -9.41
N GLY A 39 7.14 -1.33 -9.26
CA GLY A 39 7.07 -2.56 -8.50
C GLY A 39 6.72 -2.33 -7.05
N LYS A 40 7.28 -1.29 -6.45
CA LYS A 40 6.97 -0.93 -5.06
C LYS A 40 5.51 -0.52 -4.91
N ILE A 41 5.01 0.29 -5.85
CA ILE A 41 3.61 0.72 -5.84
C ILE A 41 2.69 -0.48 -5.99
N HIS A 42 3.02 -1.37 -6.92
CA HIS A 42 2.24 -2.59 -7.14
C HIS A 42 2.16 -3.43 -5.87
N MET A 43 3.29 -3.58 -5.18
CA MET A 43 3.35 -4.36 -3.95
C MET A 43 2.53 -3.71 -2.84
N ILE A 44 2.55 -2.39 -2.75
CA ILE A 44 1.72 -1.68 -1.78
C ILE A 44 0.25 -1.94 -2.07
N ASP A 45 -0.16 -1.90 -3.34
CA ASP A 45 -1.54 -2.16 -3.71
C ASP A 45 -1.96 -3.58 -3.34
N MET A 46 -1.07 -4.56 -3.52
CA MET A 46 -1.35 -5.93 -3.11
C MET A 46 -1.50 -6.04 -1.59
N CYS A 47 -0.64 -5.36 -0.84
CA CYS A 47 -0.73 -5.34 0.61
C CYS A 47 -2.05 -4.73 1.08
N GLN A 48 -2.48 -3.65 0.42
CA GLN A 48 -3.76 -3.01 0.77
C GLN A 48 -4.92 -3.96 0.54
N GLN A 49 -4.90 -4.70 -0.55
CA GLN A 49 -5.93 -5.69 -0.84
C GLN A 49 -5.97 -6.77 0.23
N GLU A 50 -4.80 -7.27 0.63
CA GLU A 50 -4.72 -8.29 1.68
C GLU A 50 -5.23 -7.78 3.02
N LEU A 51 -4.88 -6.54 3.37
CA LEU A 51 -5.35 -5.95 4.61
C LEU A 51 -6.87 -5.76 4.60
N SER A 52 -7.44 -5.36 3.48
CA SER A 52 -8.89 -5.24 3.34
C SER A 52 -9.56 -6.59 3.51
N ARG A 53 -8.97 -7.64 2.97
CA ARG A 53 -9.51 -8.99 3.11
C ARG A 53 -9.48 -9.44 4.58
N LEU A 54 -8.40 -9.13 5.29
CA LEU A 54 -8.29 -9.46 6.70
C LEU A 54 -9.31 -8.70 7.55
N LEU A 55 -9.55 -7.44 7.22
CA LEU A 55 -10.57 -6.64 7.91
C LEU A 55 -11.95 -7.24 7.72
N ASP A 56 -12.27 -7.67 6.52
CA ASP A 56 -13.54 -8.33 6.24
C ASP A 56 -13.73 -9.57 7.10
N GLN A 57 -12.66 -10.36 7.26
CA GLN A 57 -12.72 -11.56 8.08
C GLN A 57 -12.96 -11.23 9.55
N GLU A 58 -12.28 -10.20 10.06
CA GLU A 58 -12.46 -9.76 11.44
C GLU A 58 -13.89 -9.30 11.71
N GLU A 59 -14.44 -8.53 10.78
CA GLU A 59 -15.81 -8.04 10.91
C GLU A 59 -16.83 -9.18 10.91
N LYS A 60 -16.57 -10.22 10.11
CA LYS A 60 -17.46 -11.38 10.07
C LYS A 60 -17.40 -12.21 11.33
N ILE A 61 -16.22 -12.28 11.96
CA ILE A 61 -16.03 -13.05 13.19
C ILE A 61 -16.77 -12.40 14.36
N ASP A 62 -16.86 -11.08 14.36
CA ASP A 62 -17.49 -10.33 15.44
C ASP A 62 -19.02 -10.44 15.43
N ASP A 63 -19.59 -11.01 14.41
CA ASP A 63 -21.00 -11.25 14.33
C ASP A 63 -21.39 -12.53 15.10
#